data_2386b3693512d7838f7a41e6b9dacf7d
#
_entry.id   2386b3693512d7838f7a41e6b9dacf7d
#
_cell.length_a   1.000
_cell.length_b   1.000
_cell.length_c   1.000
_cell.angle_alpha   90.00
_cell.angle_beta   90.00
_cell.angle_gamma   90.00
#
_symmetry.space_group_name_H-M   'P 1'
#
loop_
_entity.id
_entity.type
_entity.pdbx_description
1 polymer ?
#
loop_
_entity_poly.entity_id
_entity_poly.type
_entity_poly.pdbx_seq_one_letter_code
_entity_poly.pdbx_strand_id
1 'polypeptide(L)'
;MTVRHQIAEMLRQPRTSSSIAHELKLTRDEVEDHLKHLLRSARATGQHVRVEPARCRSCGYTFSHDKISKPGKCPECKGTRLYEPLIQIK
;
A
#
# COMPACT_ATOMS: atom_id res chain seq x y z
N MET A 1 -1.61 7.87 -21.23
CA MET A 1 -1.38 6.99 -20.08
C MET A 1 -2.50 7.14 -19.06
N THR A 2 -2.98 6.04 -18.54
CA THR A 2 -3.99 6.08 -17.48
C THR A 2 -3.32 6.27 -16.15
N VAL A 3 -4.06 6.77 -15.17
CA VAL A 3 -3.56 6.90 -13.79
C VAL A 3 -3.11 5.54 -13.25
N ARG A 4 -3.86 4.48 -13.55
CA ARG A 4 -3.53 3.13 -13.10
C ARG A 4 -2.20 2.67 -13.68
N HIS A 5 -1.90 3.01 -14.92
CA HIS A 5 -0.62 2.70 -15.55
C HIS A 5 0.52 3.43 -14.85
N GLN A 6 0.32 4.70 -14.51
CA GLN A 6 1.31 5.49 -13.77
C GLN A 6 1.61 4.88 -12.40
N ILE A 7 0.58 4.44 -11.69
CA ILE A 7 0.74 3.77 -10.40
C ILE A 7 1.52 2.46 -10.57
N ALA A 8 1.22 1.68 -11.60
CA ALA A 8 1.92 0.43 -11.87
C ALA A 8 3.42 0.67 -12.09
N GLU A 9 3.77 1.73 -12.81
CA GLU A 9 5.16 2.11 -13.02
C GLU A 9 5.85 2.47 -11.72
N MET A 10 5.16 3.22 -10.85
CA MET A 10 5.70 3.62 -9.56
C MET A 10 5.93 2.43 -8.63
N LEU A 11 5.12 1.38 -8.76
CA LEU A 11 5.21 0.20 -7.91
C LEU A 11 6.38 -0.73 -8.26
N ARG A 12 7.16 -0.42 -9.27
CA ARG A 12 8.40 -1.16 -9.54
C ARG A 12 9.37 -1.02 -8.38
N GLN A 13 9.24 0.04 -7.61
CA GLN A 13 9.95 0.24 -6.35
C GLN A 13 8.94 0.18 -5.21
N PRO A 14 9.37 -0.21 -3.99
CA PRO A 14 8.46 -0.22 -2.85
C PRO A 14 7.90 1.16 -2.59
N ARG A 15 6.57 1.27 -2.50
CA ARG A 15 5.90 2.55 -2.28
C ARG A 15 4.72 2.39 -1.34
N THR A 16 4.39 3.47 -0.62
CA THR A 16 3.19 3.53 0.21
C THR A 16 2.05 4.16 -0.59
N SER A 17 0.81 3.88 -0.18
CA SER A 17 -0.36 4.50 -0.81
C SER A 17 -0.35 6.02 -0.64
N SER A 18 0.10 6.51 0.51
CA SER A 18 0.19 7.95 0.76
C SER A 18 1.19 8.63 -0.17
N SER A 19 2.33 8.00 -0.42
CA SER A 19 3.34 8.49 -1.34
C SER A 19 2.79 8.65 -2.75
N ILE A 20 2.06 7.64 -3.21
CA ILE A 20 1.45 7.66 -4.54
C ILE A 20 0.38 8.75 -4.61
N ALA A 21 -0.48 8.85 -3.60
CA ALA A 21 -1.52 9.86 -3.55
C ALA A 21 -0.93 11.28 -3.60
N HIS A 22 0.13 11.50 -2.85
CA HIS A 22 0.80 12.80 -2.82
C HIS A 22 1.40 13.16 -4.18
N GLU A 23 2.10 12.22 -4.79
CA GLU A 23 2.80 12.45 -6.05
C GLU A 23 1.84 12.68 -7.21
N LEU A 24 0.74 11.95 -7.25
CA LEU A 24 -0.25 12.06 -8.33
C LEU A 24 -1.40 13.00 -8.00
N LYS A 25 -1.39 13.60 -6.82
CA LYS A 25 -2.44 14.51 -6.34
C LYS A 25 -3.82 13.86 -6.34
N LEU A 26 -3.85 12.62 -5.87
CA LEU A 26 -5.09 11.85 -5.73
C LEU A 26 -5.44 11.70 -4.26
N THR A 27 -6.70 11.34 -3.98
CA THR A 27 -7.08 10.98 -2.63
C THR A 27 -6.59 9.57 -2.30
N ARG A 28 -6.46 9.27 -1.02
CA ARG A 28 -6.03 7.93 -0.59
C ARG A 28 -7.03 6.87 -1.05
N ASP A 29 -8.34 7.17 -0.99
CA ASP A 29 -9.38 6.25 -1.43
C ASP A 29 -9.23 5.89 -2.90
N GLU A 30 -8.95 6.89 -3.74
CA GLU A 30 -8.72 6.67 -5.17
C GLU A 30 -7.51 5.77 -5.41
N VAL A 31 -6.42 6.04 -4.70
CA VAL A 31 -5.20 5.24 -4.83
C VAL A 31 -5.45 3.81 -4.37
N GLU A 32 -6.11 3.63 -3.24
CA GLU A 32 -6.40 2.31 -2.71
C GLU A 32 -7.26 1.49 -3.67
N ASP A 33 -8.23 2.12 -4.32
CA ASP A 33 -9.06 1.46 -5.31
C ASP A 33 -8.22 0.97 -6.49
N HIS A 34 -7.36 1.83 -7.01
CA HIS A 34 -6.45 1.46 -8.10
C HIS A 34 -5.50 0.34 -7.68
N LEU A 35 -4.99 0.40 -6.45
CA LEU A 35 -4.08 -0.63 -5.94
C LEU A 35 -4.76 -1.99 -5.85
N LYS A 36 -6.00 -2.05 -5.40
CA LYS A 36 -6.76 -3.30 -5.33
C LYS A 36 -6.87 -3.95 -6.71
N HIS A 37 -7.19 -3.15 -7.73
CA HIS A 37 -7.28 -3.65 -9.10
C HIS A 37 -5.93 -4.12 -9.63
N LEU A 38 -4.89 -3.33 -9.39
CA LEU A 38 -3.54 -3.67 -9.86
C LEU A 38 -3.00 -4.94 -9.21
N LEU A 39 -3.22 -5.10 -7.92
CA LEU A 39 -2.76 -6.29 -7.21
C LEU A 39 -3.48 -7.54 -7.68
N ARG A 40 -4.79 -7.45 -7.91
CA ARG A 40 -5.58 -8.55 -8.44
C ARG A 40 -5.09 -8.93 -9.84
N SER A 41 -4.90 -7.94 -10.70
CA SER A 41 -4.43 -8.14 -12.06
C SER A 41 -3.03 -8.74 -12.10
N ALA A 42 -2.14 -8.24 -11.26
CA ALA A 42 -0.76 -8.73 -11.18
C ALA A 42 -0.72 -10.20 -10.76
N ARG A 43 -1.52 -10.58 -9.77
CA ARG A 43 -1.60 -11.97 -9.32
C ARG A 43 -2.16 -12.88 -10.40
N ALA A 44 -3.15 -12.41 -11.15
CA ALA A 44 -3.76 -13.19 -12.23
C ALA A 44 -2.80 -13.41 -13.38
N THR A 45 -1.89 -12.47 -13.65
CA THR A 45 -0.92 -12.57 -14.74
C THR A 45 0.42 -13.17 -14.31
N GLY A 46 0.54 -13.58 -13.05
CA GLY A 46 1.75 -14.20 -12.54
C GLY A 46 2.88 -13.23 -12.20
N GLN A 47 2.60 -11.95 -12.12
CA GLN A 47 3.59 -10.98 -11.68
C GLN A 47 3.88 -11.14 -10.19
N HIS A 48 5.11 -10.82 -9.81
CA HIS A 48 5.53 -10.94 -8.43
C HIS A 48 5.03 -9.73 -7.63
N VAL A 49 4.18 -9.99 -6.63
CA VAL A 49 3.64 -8.95 -5.77
C VAL A 49 4.25 -9.10 -4.38
N ARG A 50 4.83 -8.01 -3.88
CA ARG A 50 5.40 -7.96 -2.55
C ARG A 50 4.70 -6.88 -1.74
N VAL A 51 4.18 -7.25 -0.58
CA VAL A 51 3.56 -6.30 0.35
C VAL A 51 4.26 -6.46 1.69
N GLU A 52 4.92 -5.39 2.14
CA GLU A 52 5.44 -5.36 3.49
C GLU A 52 4.34 -4.81 4.38
N PRO A 53 3.90 -5.56 5.40
CA PRO A 53 2.75 -5.15 6.20
C PRO A 53 3.05 -3.90 7.04
N ALA A 54 2.01 -3.15 7.35
CA ALA A 54 2.09 -2.04 8.27
C ALA A 54 2.52 -2.56 9.65
N ARG A 55 3.19 -1.71 10.41
CA ARG A 55 3.72 -2.08 11.72
C ARG A 55 3.59 -0.92 12.68
N CYS A 56 3.34 -1.23 13.94
CA CYS A 56 3.31 -0.20 14.98
C CYS A 56 4.74 0.17 15.38
N ARG A 57 5.02 1.46 15.43
CA ARG A 57 6.35 1.95 15.81
C ARG A 57 6.60 1.84 17.31
N SER A 58 5.54 1.80 18.09
CA SER A 58 5.65 1.79 19.56
C SER A 58 5.77 0.38 20.13
N CYS A 59 4.90 -0.54 19.73
CA CYS A 59 4.86 -1.88 20.32
C CYS A 59 5.33 -2.99 19.37
N GLY A 60 5.57 -2.69 18.10
CA GLY A 60 6.03 -3.67 17.14
C GLY A 60 4.96 -4.57 16.55
N TYR A 61 3.68 -4.28 16.83
CA TYR A 61 2.58 -5.06 16.26
C TYR A 61 2.62 -5.03 14.73
N THR A 62 2.49 -6.19 14.09
CA THR A 62 2.49 -6.32 12.63
C THR A 62 1.07 -6.58 12.14
N PHE A 63 0.63 -5.75 11.20
CA PHE A 63 -0.71 -5.88 10.61
C PHE A 63 -0.74 -6.96 9.53
N SER A 64 -1.94 -7.28 9.05
CA SER A 64 -2.13 -8.28 8.00
C SER A 64 -1.52 -7.81 6.68
N HIS A 65 -0.96 -8.75 5.91
CA HIS A 65 -0.44 -8.47 4.56
C HIS A 65 -1.52 -8.04 3.58
N ASP A 66 -2.78 -8.29 3.90
CA ASP A 66 -3.89 -7.90 3.04
C ASP A 66 -4.23 -6.42 3.14
N LYS A 67 -3.73 -5.75 4.16
CA LYS A 67 -3.98 -4.33 4.34
C LYS A 67 -2.98 -3.52 3.53
N ILE A 68 -3.49 -2.81 2.55
CA ILE A 68 -2.70 -1.95 1.67
C ILE A 68 -2.82 -0.47 2.03
N SER A 69 -3.71 -0.14 2.94
CA SER A 69 -3.91 1.24 3.41
C SER A 69 -3.29 1.43 4.79
N LYS A 70 -2.96 2.68 5.10
CA LYS A 70 -2.42 3.01 6.42
C LYS A 70 -3.48 2.78 7.49
N PRO A 71 -3.21 1.94 8.50
CA PRO A 71 -4.15 1.77 9.60
C PRO A 71 -4.22 3.04 10.44
N GLY A 72 -5.39 3.32 10.99
CA GLY A 72 -5.58 4.51 11.81
C GLY A 72 -5.06 4.35 13.23
N LYS A 73 -4.99 3.12 13.72
CA LYS A 73 -4.72 2.87 15.13
C LYS A 73 -4.20 1.45 15.33
N CYS A 74 -3.27 1.31 16.27
CA CYS A 74 -2.78 -0.01 16.65
C CYS A 74 -3.77 -0.69 17.57
N PRO A 75 -4.19 -1.93 17.31
CA PRO A 75 -5.12 -2.65 18.19
C PRO A 75 -4.49 -3.09 19.51
N GLU A 76 -3.16 -3.18 19.57
CA GLU A 76 -2.47 -3.61 20.80
C GLU A 76 -2.24 -2.46 21.76
N CYS A 77 -1.62 -1.37 21.31
CA CYS A 77 -1.28 -0.27 22.20
C CYS A 77 -2.15 0.96 22.00
N LYS A 78 -3.05 0.92 21.02
CA LYS A 78 -3.97 2.01 20.65
C LYS A 78 -3.26 3.30 20.25
N GLY A 79 -1.97 3.20 19.92
CA GLY A 79 -1.20 4.33 19.42
C GLY A 79 -1.46 4.62 17.97
N THR A 80 -1.03 5.80 17.52
CA THR A 80 -1.22 6.22 16.13
C THR A 80 0.11 6.29 15.38
N ARG A 81 1.21 5.96 16.00
CA ARG A 81 2.53 5.94 15.38
C ARG A 81 2.72 4.63 14.64
N LEU A 82 2.40 4.64 13.35
CA LEU A 82 2.39 3.43 12.54
C LEU A 82 3.19 3.63 11.27
N TYR A 83 3.91 2.58 10.86
CA TYR A 83 4.52 2.52 9.53
C TYR A 83 3.45 2.10 8.53
N GLU A 84 3.43 2.75 7.38
CA GLU A 84 2.53 2.38 6.31
C GLU A 84 3.02 1.12 5.60
N PRO A 85 2.10 0.32 5.04
CA PRO A 85 2.52 -0.82 4.24
C PRO A 85 3.20 -0.38 2.95
N LEU A 86 4.23 -1.13 2.54
CA LEU A 86 4.93 -0.89 1.29
C LEU A 86 4.49 -1.93 0.27
N ILE A 87 4.25 -1.49 -0.95
CA ILE A 87 3.75 -2.33 -2.04
C ILE A 87 4.71 -2.27 -3.20
N GLN A 88 5.05 -3.43 -3.75
CA GLN A 88 5.92 -3.53 -4.91
C GLN A 88 5.39 -4.60 -5.86
N ILE A 89 5.41 -4.31 -7.16
CA ILE A 89 5.03 -5.26 -8.21
C ILE A 89 6.20 -5.35 -9.20
N LYS A 90 6.73 -6.56 -9.36
CA LYS A 90 7.83 -6.81 -10.28
C LYS A 90 7.39 -7.64 -11.47
#